data_eec448c222ef1a5f37c7dbc4459486c7
#
_entry.id   eec448c222ef1a5f37c7dbc4459486c7
#
_cell.length_a   1.000
_cell.length_b   1.000
_cell.length_c   1.000
_cell.angle_alpha   90.00
_cell.angle_beta   90.00
_cell.angle_gamma   90.00
#
_symmetry.space_group_name_H-M   'P 1'
#
loop_
_entity.id
_entity.type
_entity.pdbx_description
1 polymer ?
#
loop_
_entity_poly.entity_id
_entity_poly.type
_entity_poly.pdbx_seq_one_letter_code
_entity_poly.pdbx_strand_id
1 'polypeptide(L)'
;MLQIAVIGAGPAGYYTAEALAKTLGEVKVDIIDRLPTPFGLIRAGVAPDHQSIKAVTKRYEATAASEGVGFIGNLQIGTDVSIDELRGLYDAVVLATGAPHDRPLGIPGEDLPGVLGSGSFVGWYNGHPDFADLDVKLAHCGVAVIGNGNVAIDVARIIAKTPEELGSSDIVAHASAELLNSAVCDIHIIGRRGPHQASFTPKEMGELGQLERAQPFVAPADLPPEAEDAELEPGLRKTVSHLRAFAAKPNEGKPVAIHFDFFYRPVAIEGDGKVERLIVERTKLDGGRAVGTGDMRTIDCGLVVSCIGYQTPSIPGVPHDDNAGRFASDNGRIAPGLYAVGWAQHGPTGTIGTNRPDAFAIAEMIAADSGGQGSERAGRAGLDALIAERNIHVTSFEDWRAIDNAEMARARAGAPREKFVRRHEMLSVTKP
;
A
#
# COMPACT_ATOMS: atom_id res chain seq x y z
N MET A 1 -23.45 4.12 26.43
CA MET A 1 -22.92 3.46 25.22
C MET A 1 -21.67 4.20 24.80
N LEU A 2 -20.54 3.47 24.56
CA LEU A 2 -19.28 4.09 24.12
C LEU A 2 -19.42 4.66 22.71
N GLN A 3 -18.84 5.85 22.49
CA GLN A 3 -18.73 6.53 21.20
C GLN A 3 -17.26 6.48 20.76
N ILE A 4 -16.93 5.81 19.66
CA ILE A 4 -15.54 5.60 19.22
C ILE A 4 -15.37 6.09 17.79
N ALA A 5 -14.35 6.93 17.55
CA ALA A 5 -13.93 7.31 16.22
C ALA A 5 -12.74 6.45 15.77
N VAL A 6 -12.81 5.88 14.56
CA VAL A 6 -11.73 5.13 13.93
C VAL A 6 -11.30 5.89 12.67
N ILE A 7 -10.06 6.39 12.66
CA ILE A 7 -9.53 7.24 11.60
C ILE A 7 -8.77 6.38 10.59
N GLY A 8 -9.37 6.20 9.41
CA GLY A 8 -8.90 5.35 8.33
C GLY A 8 -9.83 4.18 8.06
N ALA A 9 -10.40 4.12 6.86
CA ALA A 9 -11.31 3.08 6.40
C ALA A 9 -10.59 1.96 5.62
N GLY A 10 -9.33 1.68 5.98
CA GLY A 10 -8.57 0.55 5.47
C GLY A 10 -8.82 -0.74 6.26
N PRO A 11 -8.04 -1.82 6.01
CA PRO A 11 -8.15 -3.08 6.73
C PRO A 11 -8.11 -2.94 8.25
N ALA A 12 -7.14 -2.17 8.77
CA ALA A 12 -7.02 -1.93 10.21
C ALA A 12 -8.27 -1.29 10.80
N GLY A 13 -8.85 -0.29 10.11
CA GLY A 13 -10.07 0.38 10.57
C GLY A 13 -11.29 -0.55 10.62
N TYR A 14 -11.54 -1.31 9.56
CA TYR A 14 -12.67 -2.24 9.53
C TYR A 14 -12.51 -3.41 10.51
N TYR A 15 -11.30 -3.96 10.68
CA TYR A 15 -11.07 -4.97 11.71
C TYR A 15 -11.21 -4.39 13.12
N THR A 16 -10.85 -3.12 13.33
CA THR A 16 -11.04 -2.45 14.62
C THR A 16 -12.54 -2.25 14.92
N ALA A 17 -13.34 -1.80 13.95
CA ALA A 17 -14.79 -1.68 14.14
C ALA A 17 -15.43 -3.05 14.44
N GLU A 18 -15.05 -4.11 13.74
CA GLU A 18 -15.50 -5.48 14.02
C GLU A 18 -15.10 -5.93 15.42
N ALA A 19 -13.85 -5.68 15.83
CA ALA A 19 -13.33 -6.08 17.13
C ALA A 19 -14.03 -5.33 18.28
N LEU A 20 -14.23 -4.02 18.13
CA LEU A 20 -14.95 -3.19 19.11
C LEU A 20 -16.39 -3.67 19.31
N ALA A 21 -17.13 -3.92 18.22
CA ALA A 21 -18.50 -4.43 18.30
C ALA A 21 -18.57 -5.81 19.02
N LYS A 22 -17.58 -6.68 18.78
CA LYS A 22 -17.53 -8.01 19.42
C LYS A 22 -17.10 -7.97 20.88
N THR A 23 -16.19 -7.08 21.24
CA THR A 23 -15.60 -7.00 22.59
C THR A 23 -16.47 -6.20 23.54
N LEU A 24 -17.09 -5.11 23.07
CA LEU A 24 -17.86 -4.17 23.88
C LEU A 24 -19.38 -4.38 23.81
N GLY A 25 -19.86 -5.09 22.79
CA GLY A 25 -21.30 -5.29 22.57
C GLY A 25 -21.97 -4.00 22.08
N GLU A 26 -22.59 -3.26 22.98
CA GLU A 26 -23.25 -1.99 22.65
C GLU A 26 -22.25 -0.83 22.54
N VAL A 27 -21.82 -0.53 21.31
CA VAL A 27 -20.87 0.53 20.98
C VAL A 27 -21.30 1.24 19.70
N LYS A 28 -21.01 2.53 19.58
CA LYS A 28 -21.10 3.28 18.31
C LYS A 28 -19.70 3.54 17.79
N VAL A 29 -19.46 3.20 16.54
CA VAL A 29 -18.18 3.34 15.87
C VAL A 29 -18.36 4.14 14.58
N ASP A 30 -17.72 5.30 14.49
CA ASP A 30 -17.66 6.08 13.26
C ASP A 30 -16.29 5.86 12.61
N ILE A 31 -16.29 5.25 11.42
CA ILE A 31 -15.09 5.07 10.59
C ILE A 31 -14.96 6.30 9.69
N ILE A 32 -13.89 7.06 9.86
CA ILE A 32 -13.67 8.33 9.17
C ILE A 32 -12.50 8.17 8.18
N ASP A 33 -12.68 8.58 6.93
CA ASP A 33 -11.61 8.55 5.93
C ASP A 33 -11.51 9.87 5.15
N ARG A 34 -10.28 10.25 4.80
CA ARG A 34 -10.01 11.45 3.99
C ARG A 34 -10.45 11.30 2.52
N LEU A 35 -10.65 10.07 2.06
CA LEU A 35 -11.15 9.79 0.72
C LEU A 35 -12.67 9.60 0.74
N PRO A 36 -13.38 9.95 -0.36
CA PRO A 36 -14.81 9.69 -0.48
C PRO A 36 -15.17 8.20 -0.44
N THR A 37 -14.19 7.32 -0.66
CA THR A 37 -14.36 5.88 -0.82
C THR A 37 -13.63 5.12 0.28
N PRO A 38 -14.21 4.02 0.82
CA PRO A 38 -13.58 3.18 1.83
C PRO A 38 -12.54 2.19 1.25
N PHE A 39 -12.03 1.35 2.13
CA PHE A 39 -11.19 0.16 1.91
C PHE A 39 -9.71 0.43 1.71
N GLY A 40 -9.24 1.69 1.69
CA GLY A 40 -7.84 2.06 1.69
C GLY A 40 -7.01 1.28 0.66
N LEU A 41 -5.92 0.63 1.10
CA LEU A 41 -5.02 -0.11 0.21
C LEU A 41 -5.69 -1.31 -0.51
N ILE A 42 -6.81 -1.85 -0.04
CA ILE A 42 -7.50 -2.90 -0.79
C ILE A 42 -8.02 -2.35 -2.11
N ARG A 43 -8.53 -1.11 -2.11
CA ARG A 43 -8.98 -0.43 -3.31
C ARG A 43 -7.81 0.09 -4.14
N ALA A 44 -6.84 0.76 -3.52
CA ALA A 44 -5.85 1.57 -4.20
C ALA A 44 -4.39 1.09 -4.07
N GLY A 45 -4.12 -0.03 -3.39
CA GLY A 45 -2.77 -0.53 -3.15
C GLY A 45 -2.57 -2.00 -3.56
N VAL A 46 -3.58 -2.84 -3.44
CA VAL A 46 -3.52 -4.22 -3.95
C VAL A 46 -3.51 -4.18 -5.48
N ALA A 47 -2.63 -5.00 -6.09
CA ALA A 47 -2.48 -5.05 -7.54
C ALA A 47 -3.84 -5.23 -8.26
N PRO A 48 -4.07 -4.55 -9.40
CA PRO A 48 -5.39 -4.48 -10.03
C PRO A 48 -5.88 -5.82 -10.56
N ASP A 49 -5.01 -6.78 -10.78
CA ASP A 49 -5.33 -8.13 -11.21
C ASP A 49 -5.50 -9.13 -10.04
N HIS A 50 -5.22 -8.76 -8.80
CA HIS A 50 -5.42 -9.57 -7.61
C HIS A 50 -6.85 -9.47 -7.06
N GLN A 51 -7.86 -9.69 -7.90
CA GLN A 51 -9.29 -9.57 -7.55
C GLN A 51 -9.72 -10.51 -6.41
N SER A 52 -9.10 -11.68 -6.27
CA SER A 52 -9.36 -12.60 -5.16
C SER A 52 -8.95 -12.03 -3.80
N ILE A 53 -7.87 -11.24 -3.75
CA ILE A 53 -7.44 -10.55 -2.53
C ILE A 53 -8.39 -9.39 -2.23
N LYS A 54 -8.79 -8.63 -3.27
CA LYS A 54 -9.76 -7.54 -3.13
C LYS A 54 -11.13 -7.99 -2.64
N ALA A 55 -11.50 -9.26 -2.83
CA ALA A 55 -12.77 -9.82 -2.35
C ALA A 55 -12.97 -9.76 -0.82
N VAL A 56 -11.92 -9.47 -0.03
CA VAL A 56 -12.03 -9.21 1.41
C VAL A 56 -12.94 -8.01 1.73
N THR A 57 -13.17 -7.11 0.77
CA THR A 57 -14.10 -5.97 0.92
C THR A 57 -15.52 -6.41 1.30
N LYS A 58 -15.97 -7.59 0.87
CA LYS A 58 -17.29 -8.15 1.27
C LYS A 58 -17.43 -8.28 2.78
N ARG A 59 -16.34 -8.61 3.49
CA ARG A 59 -16.33 -8.65 4.95
C ARG A 59 -16.44 -7.24 5.55
N TYR A 60 -15.74 -6.27 4.97
CA TYR A 60 -15.79 -4.88 5.43
C TYR A 60 -17.15 -4.24 5.17
N GLU A 61 -17.79 -4.56 4.05
CA GLU A 61 -19.17 -4.17 3.75
C GLU A 61 -20.16 -4.71 4.79
N ALA A 62 -19.98 -5.97 5.21
CA ALA A 62 -20.80 -6.55 6.28
C ALA A 62 -20.57 -5.81 7.62
N THR A 63 -19.33 -5.42 7.93
CA THR A 63 -19.04 -4.61 9.12
C THR A 63 -19.65 -3.21 9.02
N ALA A 64 -19.54 -2.55 7.86
CA ALA A 64 -20.14 -1.22 7.63
C ALA A 64 -21.68 -1.23 7.69
N ALA A 65 -22.30 -2.36 7.39
CA ALA A 65 -23.75 -2.56 7.48
C ALA A 65 -24.23 -2.97 8.88
N SER A 66 -23.32 -3.20 9.83
CA SER A 66 -23.67 -3.58 11.20
C SER A 66 -24.27 -2.41 11.96
N GLU A 67 -25.23 -2.69 12.84
CA GLU A 67 -25.81 -1.69 13.73
C GLU A 67 -24.71 -1.05 14.59
N GLY A 68 -24.77 0.27 14.73
CA GLY A 68 -23.79 1.04 15.48
C GLY A 68 -22.49 1.38 14.75
N VAL A 69 -22.30 0.93 13.50
CA VAL A 69 -21.14 1.29 12.69
C VAL A 69 -21.53 2.28 11.60
N GLY A 70 -20.86 3.43 11.54
CA GLY A 70 -21.02 4.45 10.52
C GLY A 70 -19.75 4.65 9.70
N PHE A 71 -19.89 5.11 8.44
CA PHE A 71 -18.79 5.56 7.59
C PHE A 71 -18.97 7.04 7.25
N ILE A 72 -17.87 7.78 7.31
CA ILE A 72 -17.77 9.19 6.96
C ILE A 72 -16.55 9.35 6.08
N GLY A 73 -16.75 9.45 4.78
CA GLY A 73 -15.68 9.69 3.82
C GLY A 73 -15.54 11.17 3.47
N ASN A 74 -14.45 11.52 2.80
CA ASN A 74 -14.09 12.88 2.41
C ASN A 74 -13.92 13.84 3.60
N LEU A 75 -13.45 13.33 4.73
CA LEU A 75 -13.18 14.11 5.95
C LEU A 75 -11.73 13.85 6.42
N GLN A 76 -10.88 14.87 6.33
CA GLN A 76 -9.47 14.75 6.67
C GLN A 76 -9.19 15.21 8.09
N ILE A 77 -8.90 14.26 8.97
CA ILE A 77 -8.54 14.55 10.35
C ILE A 77 -7.12 15.14 10.42
N GLY A 78 -6.98 16.18 11.23
CA GLY A 78 -5.77 17.01 11.31
C GLY A 78 -5.82 18.27 10.42
N THR A 79 -6.78 18.32 9.48
CA THR A 79 -7.03 19.47 8.59
C THR A 79 -8.45 20.02 8.76
N ASP A 80 -9.45 19.19 8.50
CA ASP A 80 -10.86 19.58 8.56
C ASP A 80 -11.39 19.57 10.00
N VAL A 81 -10.99 18.57 10.77
CA VAL A 81 -11.26 18.39 12.19
C VAL A 81 -9.98 17.96 12.90
N SER A 82 -9.65 18.59 14.01
CA SER A 82 -8.46 18.26 14.78
C SER A 82 -8.63 17.00 15.65
N ILE A 83 -7.53 16.39 16.08
CA ILE A 83 -7.54 15.28 17.03
C ILE A 83 -8.16 15.70 18.37
N ASP A 84 -7.88 16.92 18.85
CA ASP A 84 -8.40 17.41 20.13
C ASP A 84 -9.91 17.61 20.08
N GLU A 85 -10.46 18.09 18.97
CA GLU A 85 -11.93 18.17 18.78
C GLU A 85 -12.56 16.78 18.80
N LEU A 86 -11.98 15.79 18.08
CA LEU A 86 -12.49 14.42 18.14
C LEU A 86 -12.41 13.81 19.54
N ARG A 87 -11.34 14.03 20.27
CA ARG A 87 -11.21 13.61 21.67
C ARG A 87 -12.19 14.31 22.61
N GLY A 88 -12.68 15.50 22.22
CA GLY A 88 -13.79 16.18 22.88
C GLY A 88 -15.14 15.52 22.62
N LEU A 89 -15.33 14.91 21.48
CA LEU A 89 -16.60 14.33 21.01
C LEU A 89 -16.74 12.83 21.28
N TYR A 90 -15.64 12.07 21.27
CA TYR A 90 -15.64 10.61 21.38
C TYR A 90 -14.95 10.14 22.67
N ASP A 91 -15.36 8.99 23.18
CA ASP A 91 -14.74 8.33 24.34
C ASP A 91 -13.35 7.80 24.01
N ALA A 92 -13.18 7.34 22.77
CA ALA A 92 -11.89 6.90 22.24
C ALA A 92 -11.74 7.27 20.75
N VAL A 93 -10.49 7.56 20.36
CA VAL A 93 -10.07 7.80 18.97
C VAL A 93 -8.99 6.79 18.64
N VAL A 94 -9.17 6.03 17.55
CA VAL A 94 -8.23 5.01 17.07
C VAL A 94 -7.67 5.42 15.71
N LEU A 95 -6.36 5.60 15.61
CA LEU A 95 -5.67 5.94 14.39
C LEU A 95 -5.33 4.66 13.60
N ALA A 96 -6.07 4.42 12.53
CA ALA A 96 -5.94 3.31 11.58
C ALA A 96 -5.51 3.79 10.19
N THR A 97 -4.74 4.89 10.14
CA THR A 97 -4.41 5.66 8.92
C THR A 97 -3.44 4.95 7.98
N GLY A 98 -2.88 3.82 8.41
CA GLY A 98 -1.86 3.10 7.65
C GLY A 98 -0.55 3.89 7.55
N ALA A 99 0.21 3.62 6.48
CA ALA A 99 1.47 4.27 6.15
C ALA A 99 1.47 4.65 4.65
N PRO A 100 0.78 5.75 4.27
CA PRO A 100 0.54 6.08 2.87
C PRO A 100 1.71 6.77 2.16
N HIS A 101 2.76 7.19 2.87
CA HIS A 101 3.89 7.89 2.27
C HIS A 101 5.06 6.94 1.99
N ASP A 102 5.68 7.09 0.82
CA ASP A 102 6.90 6.37 0.49
C ASP A 102 8.08 6.86 1.33
N ARG A 103 8.99 5.95 1.70
CA ARG A 103 10.26 6.33 2.31
C ARG A 103 11.21 6.90 1.24
N PRO A 104 11.91 8.03 1.51
CA PRO A 104 12.91 8.56 0.60
C PRO A 104 14.08 7.57 0.45
N LEU A 105 14.70 7.56 -0.73
CA LEU A 105 15.92 6.77 -0.99
C LEU A 105 17.12 7.34 -0.24
N GLY A 106 17.16 8.66 -0.05
CA GLY A 106 18.26 9.37 0.60
C GLY A 106 19.54 9.37 -0.24
N ILE A 107 19.42 9.36 -1.57
CA ILE A 107 20.56 9.37 -2.51
C ILE A 107 20.45 10.56 -3.48
N PRO A 108 21.60 11.03 -4.01
CA PRO A 108 21.59 12.09 -5.04
C PRO A 108 20.70 11.71 -6.23
N GLY A 109 19.90 12.67 -6.71
CA GLY A 109 19.03 12.52 -7.87
C GLY A 109 17.67 11.90 -7.58
N GLU A 110 17.32 11.62 -6.32
CA GLU A 110 15.99 11.04 -5.97
C GLU A 110 14.81 11.97 -6.32
N ASP A 111 15.05 13.27 -6.50
CA ASP A 111 14.02 14.26 -6.87
C ASP A 111 13.87 14.44 -8.40
N LEU A 112 14.63 13.71 -9.22
CA LEU A 112 14.52 13.80 -10.68
C LEU A 112 13.16 13.30 -11.17
N PRO A 113 12.55 13.97 -12.17
CA PRO A 113 11.40 13.44 -12.89
C PRO A 113 11.68 12.03 -13.40
N GLY A 114 10.78 11.08 -13.11
CA GLY A 114 10.95 9.66 -13.39
C GLY A 114 11.44 8.85 -12.16
N VAL A 115 11.66 9.47 -11.00
CA VAL A 115 11.82 8.76 -9.71
C VAL A 115 10.50 8.81 -8.96
N LEU A 116 9.97 7.65 -8.63
CA LEU A 116 8.68 7.49 -7.95
C LEU A 116 8.81 6.56 -6.75
N GLY A 117 8.05 6.82 -5.71
CA GLY A 117 7.81 5.84 -4.67
C GLY A 117 6.80 4.78 -5.14
N SER A 118 6.87 3.60 -4.57
CA SER A 118 5.93 2.51 -4.92
C SER A 118 4.49 2.83 -4.54
N GLY A 119 4.25 3.57 -3.46
CA GLY A 119 2.91 3.97 -3.06
C GLY A 119 2.26 4.90 -4.10
N SER A 120 3.03 5.86 -4.62
CA SER A 120 2.58 6.76 -5.67
C SER A 120 2.37 6.03 -7.00
N PHE A 121 3.31 5.18 -7.43
CA PHE A 121 3.19 4.41 -8.67
C PHE A 121 2.03 3.40 -8.63
N VAL A 122 1.91 2.64 -7.53
CA VAL A 122 0.81 1.70 -7.29
C VAL A 122 -0.54 2.42 -7.21
N GLY A 123 -0.58 3.56 -6.53
CA GLY A 123 -1.76 4.42 -6.46
C GLY A 123 -2.17 4.95 -7.83
N TRP A 124 -1.22 5.33 -8.67
CA TRP A 124 -1.46 5.80 -10.04
C TRP A 124 -2.18 4.76 -10.90
N TYR A 125 -1.69 3.52 -10.95
CA TYR A 125 -2.36 2.50 -11.77
C TYR A 125 -3.64 1.94 -11.13
N ASN A 126 -3.83 2.14 -9.83
CA ASN A 126 -5.07 1.78 -9.14
C ASN A 126 -6.11 2.92 -9.06
N GLY A 127 -5.79 4.11 -9.57
CA GLY A 127 -6.72 5.26 -9.58
C GLY A 127 -6.91 5.93 -8.23
N HIS A 128 -5.83 6.03 -7.44
CA HIS A 128 -5.85 6.80 -6.21
C HIS A 128 -5.88 8.31 -6.53
N PRO A 129 -6.82 9.10 -5.97
CA PRO A 129 -7.01 10.51 -6.37
C PRO A 129 -5.78 11.40 -6.21
N ASP A 130 -4.95 11.13 -5.21
CA ASP A 130 -3.74 11.94 -4.97
C ASP A 130 -2.66 11.74 -6.04
N PHE A 131 -2.78 10.70 -6.86
CA PHE A 131 -1.83 10.34 -7.92
C PHE A 131 -2.44 10.39 -9.32
N ALA A 132 -3.64 10.98 -9.47
CA ALA A 132 -4.34 11.10 -10.74
C ALA A 132 -3.56 11.90 -11.80
N ASP A 133 -2.76 12.86 -11.36
CA ASP A 133 -1.96 13.75 -12.20
C ASP A 133 -0.46 13.37 -12.27
N LEU A 134 -0.10 12.18 -11.78
CA LEU A 134 1.27 11.70 -11.83
C LEU A 134 1.69 11.42 -13.26
N ASP A 135 2.78 12.09 -13.71
CA ASP A 135 3.29 11.93 -15.08
C ASP A 135 4.22 10.72 -15.19
N VAL A 136 3.63 9.55 -15.29
CA VAL A 136 4.36 8.29 -15.53
C VAL A 136 4.66 8.14 -17.00
N LYS A 137 5.94 7.90 -17.34
CA LYS A 137 6.40 7.64 -18.72
C LYS A 137 7.11 6.31 -18.80
N LEU A 138 6.61 5.45 -19.69
CA LEU A 138 7.18 4.13 -20.00
C LEU A 138 7.81 4.09 -21.41
N ALA A 139 8.30 5.25 -21.88
CA ALA A 139 8.89 5.41 -23.21
C ALA A 139 10.38 4.98 -23.29
N HIS A 140 11.01 4.61 -22.17
CA HIS A 140 12.38 4.11 -22.11
C HIS A 140 12.40 2.59 -21.97
N CYS A 141 13.41 1.93 -22.56
CA CYS A 141 13.54 0.47 -22.47
C CYS A 141 13.75 0.00 -21.01
N GLY A 142 14.62 0.68 -20.25
CA GLY A 142 14.98 0.30 -18.88
C GLY A 142 14.10 0.89 -17.81
N VAL A 143 13.74 0.07 -16.82
CA VAL A 143 13.09 0.44 -15.56
C VAL A 143 13.85 -0.18 -14.39
N ALA A 144 14.11 0.61 -13.36
CA ALA A 144 14.72 0.13 -12.12
C ALA A 144 13.69 0.11 -10.99
N VAL A 145 13.53 -1.04 -10.33
CA VAL A 145 12.64 -1.27 -9.19
C VAL A 145 13.49 -1.60 -7.97
N ILE A 146 13.55 -0.71 -6.99
CA ILE A 146 14.44 -0.84 -5.83
C ILE A 146 13.70 -1.48 -4.67
N GLY A 147 13.99 -2.74 -4.38
CA GLY A 147 13.39 -3.48 -3.26
C GLY A 147 13.29 -4.98 -3.49
N ASN A 148 13.30 -5.76 -2.41
CA ASN A 148 13.24 -7.23 -2.42
C ASN A 148 11.97 -7.75 -1.72
N GLY A 149 10.82 -7.08 -1.93
CA GLY A 149 9.52 -7.46 -1.39
C GLY A 149 8.43 -7.59 -2.45
N ASN A 150 7.24 -8.07 -2.07
CA ASN A 150 6.13 -8.31 -2.98
C ASN A 150 5.71 -7.09 -3.81
N VAL A 151 5.81 -5.88 -3.24
CA VAL A 151 5.49 -4.65 -3.98
C VAL A 151 6.40 -4.47 -5.19
N ALA A 152 7.70 -4.81 -5.06
CA ALA A 152 8.63 -4.75 -6.19
C ALA A 152 8.26 -5.76 -7.28
N ILE A 153 7.82 -6.97 -6.89
CA ILE A 153 7.31 -7.97 -7.84
C ILE A 153 6.03 -7.48 -8.52
N ASP A 154 5.07 -6.92 -7.79
CA ASP A 154 3.84 -6.41 -8.36
C ASP A 154 4.10 -5.26 -9.35
N VAL A 155 4.99 -4.33 -9.01
CA VAL A 155 5.41 -3.24 -9.92
C VAL A 155 6.01 -3.79 -11.20
N ALA A 156 7.00 -4.69 -11.09
CA ALA A 156 7.65 -5.30 -12.25
C ALA A 156 6.66 -6.10 -13.11
N ARG A 157 5.77 -6.86 -12.46
CA ARG A 157 4.76 -7.70 -13.09
C ARG A 157 3.72 -6.87 -13.85
N ILE A 158 3.20 -5.81 -13.25
CA ILE A 158 2.21 -4.93 -13.91
C ILE A 158 2.83 -4.22 -15.13
N ILE A 159 4.07 -3.74 -15.03
CA ILE A 159 4.78 -3.13 -16.17
C ILE A 159 5.01 -4.17 -17.28
N ALA A 160 5.28 -5.42 -16.92
CA ALA A 160 5.62 -6.48 -17.85
C ALA A 160 4.42 -7.20 -18.49
N LYS A 161 3.19 -7.03 -17.98
CA LYS A 161 1.98 -7.67 -18.52
C LYS A 161 1.54 -7.11 -19.87
N THR A 162 0.91 -7.97 -20.67
CA THR A 162 0.18 -7.54 -21.87
C THR A 162 -1.14 -6.90 -21.49
N PRO A 163 -1.74 -6.10 -22.40
CA PRO A 163 -3.11 -5.58 -22.21
C PRO A 163 -4.16 -6.68 -21.99
N GLU A 164 -3.98 -7.82 -22.64
CA GLU A 164 -4.86 -8.99 -22.54
C GLU A 164 -4.77 -9.61 -21.12
N GLU A 165 -3.56 -9.75 -20.58
CA GLU A 165 -3.32 -10.21 -19.20
C GLU A 165 -3.91 -9.26 -18.14
N LEU A 166 -4.11 -7.97 -18.49
CA LEU A 166 -4.73 -6.96 -17.64
C LEU A 166 -6.23 -6.79 -17.91
N GLY A 167 -6.79 -7.46 -18.90
CA GLY A 167 -8.18 -7.28 -19.35
C GLY A 167 -9.24 -7.49 -18.27
N SER A 168 -9.01 -8.45 -17.37
CA SER A 168 -9.92 -8.77 -16.25
C SER A 168 -9.61 -7.99 -14.95
N SER A 169 -8.67 -7.06 -14.99
CA SER A 169 -8.25 -6.27 -13.83
C SER A 169 -9.06 -4.99 -13.66
N ASP A 170 -8.96 -4.35 -12.51
CA ASP A 170 -9.50 -3.01 -12.26
C ASP A 170 -8.46 -1.89 -12.43
N ILE A 171 -7.44 -2.12 -13.28
CA ILE A 171 -6.49 -1.08 -13.67
C ILE A 171 -7.22 0.06 -14.36
N VAL A 172 -6.87 1.30 -14.03
CA VAL A 172 -7.56 2.48 -14.58
C VAL A 172 -7.12 2.80 -16.00
N ALA A 173 -8.00 3.46 -16.78
CA ALA A 173 -7.84 3.66 -18.21
C ALA A 173 -6.53 4.39 -18.58
N HIS A 174 -6.13 5.46 -17.84
CA HIS A 174 -4.91 6.20 -18.16
C HIS A 174 -3.65 5.35 -17.97
N ALA A 175 -3.61 4.50 -16.95
CA ALA A 175 -2.48 3.60 -16.71
C ALA A 175 -2.44 2.47 -17.74
N SER A 176 -3.60 1.91 -18.09
CA SER A 176 -3.71 0.92 -19.16
C SER A 176 -3.22 1.47 -20.52
N ALA A 177 -3.54 2.74 -20.83
CA ALA A 177 -3.08 3.40 -22.05
C ALA A 177 -1.56 3.60 -22.08
N GLU A 178 -0.93 3.99 -20.96
CA GLU A 178 0.53 4.12 -20.87
C GLU A 178 1.24 2.77 -21.01
N LEU A 179 0.72 1.72 -20.34
CA LEU A 179 1.26 0.36 -20.46
C LEU A 179 1.14 -0.21 -21.87
N LEU A 180 0.03 0.07 -22.59
CA LEU A 180 -0.15 -0.35 -23.97
C LEU A 180 0.91 0.24 -24.91
N ASN A 181 1.34 1.48 -24.66
CA ASN A 181 2.31 2.21 -25.45
C ASN A 181 3.76 2.08 -24.88
N SER A 182 3.96 1.22 -23.91
CA SER A 182 5.24 1.05 -23.22
C SER A 182 6.34 0.54 -24.14
N ALA A 183 7.50 1.20 -24.10
CA ALA A 183 8.73 0.76 -24.75
C ALA A 183 9.62 -0.10 -23.83
N VAL A 184 9.15 -0.46 -22.63
CA VAL A 184 9.92 -1.20 -21.64
C VAL A 184 10.30 -2.58 -22.16
N CYS A 185 11.60 -2.87 -22.13
CA CYS A 185 12.20 -4.14 -22.53
C CYS A 185 13.13 -4.75 -21.46
N ASP A 186 13.61 -3.93 -20.49
CA ASP A 186 14.44 -4.36 -19.37
C ASP A 186 13.90 -3.82 -18.04
N ILE A 187 13.64 -4.71 -17.10
CA ILE A 187 13.19 -4.37 -15.74
C ILE A 187 14.22 -4.93 -14.75
N HIS A 188 14.80 -4.07 -13.93
CA HIS A 188 15.80 -4.43 -12.93
C HIS A 188 15.21 -4.38 -11.53
N ILE A 189 15.04 -5.53 -10.87
CA ILE A 189 14.64 -5.63 -9.46
C ILE A 189 15.90 -5.67 -8.60
N ILE A 190 16.18 -4.58 -7.89
CA ILE A 190 17.45 -4.34 -7.23
C ILE A 190 17.32 -4.59 -5.73
N GLY A 191 18.11 -5.54 -5.23
CA GLY A 191 18.15 -5.89 -3.82
C GLY A 191 19.54 -5.82 -3.22
N ARG A 192 19.70 -5.05 -2.12
CA ARG A 192 21.00 -4.92 -1.43
C ARG A 192 21.48 -6.18 -0.72
N ARG A 193 20.65 -7.20 -0.60
CA ARG A 193 20.96 -8.51 -0.01
C ARG A 193 20.69 -9.62 -1.02
N GLY A 194 21.02 -10.84 -0.65
CA GLY A 194 20.88 -11.99 -1.51
C GLY A 194 19.48 -12.65 -1.50
N PRO A 195 19.34 -13.74 -2.28
CA PRO A 195 18.11 -14.52 -2.39
C PRO A 195 17.57 -15.04 -1.06
N HIS A 196 18.45 -15.45 -0.13
CA HIS A 196 18.07 -15.95 1.20
C HIS A 196 17.53 -14.87 2.16
N GLN A 197 17.64 -13.58 1.79
CA GLN A 197 17.10 -12.45 2.54
C GLN A 197 15.97 -11.74 1.78
N ALA A 198 15.47 -12.34 0.71
CA ALA A 198 14.33 -11.82 -0.04
C ALA A 198 13.03 -11.99 0.76
N SER A 199 12.12 -11.03 0.61
CA SER A 199 10.81 -11.03 1.27
C SER A 199 9.66 -11.31 0.27
N PHE A 200 10.00 -11.84 -0.90
CA PHE A 200 9.02 -12.27 -1.89
C PHE A 200 8.25 -13.48 -1.39
N THR A 201 6.96 -13.56 -1.69
CA THR A 201 6.20 -14.78 -1.43
C THR A 201 6.24 -15.72 -2.63
N PRO A 202 6.10 -17.05 -2.40
CA PRO A 202 6.13 -18.03 -3.49
C PRO A 202 5.05 -17.81 -4.55
N LYS A 203 3.91 -17.24 -4.17
CA LYS A 203 2.78 -17.00 -5.07
C LYS A 203 3.16 -15.98 -6.13
N GLU A 204 3.61 -14.80 -5.70
CA GLU A 204 4.01 -13.71 -6.61
C GLU A 204 5.19 -14.12 -7.50
N MET A 205 6.14 -14.88 -6.97
CA MET A 205 7.24 -15.44 -7.76
C MET A 205 6.74 -16.42 -8.83
N GLY A 206 5.76 -17.25 -8.50
CA GLY A 206 5.13 -18.17 -9.46
C GLY A 206 4.43 -17.42 -10.60
N GLU A 207 3.70 -16.35 -10.29
CA GLU A 207 3.01 -15.50 -11.27
C GLU A 207 3.99 -14.83 -12.23
N LEU A 208 5.14 -14.36 -11.73
CA LEU A 208 6.17 -13.74 -12.56
C LEU A 208 6.73 -14.69 -13.63
N GLY A 209 6.84 -15.97 -13.30
CA GLY A 209 7.30 -17.01 -14.23
C GLY A 209 6.32 -17.37 -15.35
N GLN A 210 5.06 -16.89 -15.28
CA GLN A 210 3.98 -17.22 -16.22
C GLN A 210 3.64 -16.09 -17.20
N LEU A 211 4.31 -14.94 -17.10
CA LEU A 211 4.05 -13.78 -17.96
C LEU A 211 4.24 -14.11 -19.44
N GLU A 212 3.31 -13.65 -20.28
CA GLU A 212 3.33 -13.95 -21.71
C GLU A 212 4.54 -13.35 -22.44
N ARG A 213 4.77 -12.04 -22.25
CA ARG A 213 5.83 -11.31 -22.97
C ARG A 213 7.12 -11.10 -22.17
N ALA A 214 7.18 -11.56 -20.92
CA ALA A 214 8.34 -11.32 -20.05
C ALA A 214 8.95 -12.60 -19.52
N GLN A 215 10.27 -12.57 -19.29
CA GLN A 215 11.02 -13.67 -18.70
C GLN A 215 11.89 -13.16 -17.54
N PRO A 216 11.80 -13.78 -16.34
CA PRO A 216 12.69 -13.48 -15.22
C PRO A 216 14.06 -14.14 -15.41
N PHE A 217 15.11 -13.41 -15.02
CA PHE A 217 16.52 -13.83 -15.04
C PHE A 217 17.15 -13.63 -13.66
N VAL A 218 17.93 -14.60 -13.23
CA VAL A 218 18.75 -14.56 -12.02
C VAL A 218 20.18 -14.97 -12.39
N ALA A 219 21.17 -14.19 -11.99
CA ALA A 219 22.55 -14.57 -12.18
C ALA A 219 22.90 -15.80 -11.31
N PRO A 220 23.36 -16.92 -11.87
CA PRO A 220 23.70 -18.11 -11.09
C PRO A 220 24.73 -17.82 -9.98
N ALA A 221 25.63 -16.87 -10.22
CA ALA A 221 26.65 -16.45 -9.25
C ALA A 221 26.09 -15.77 -7.98
N ASP A 222 24.85 -15.29 -8.03
CA ASP A 222 24.18 -14.65 -6.88
C ASP A 222 23.40 -15.65 -6.03
N LEU A 223 23.24 -16.89 -6.51
CA LEU A 223 22.54 -17.96 -5.77
C LEU A 223 23.52 -18.65 -4.81
N PRO A 224 23.20 -18.74 -3.52
CA PRO A 224 23.97 -19.54 -2.57
C PRO A 224 24.00 -21.02 -2.95
N PRO A 225 24.95 -21.82 -2.39
CA PRO A 225 24.94 -23.26 -2.57
C PRO A 225 23.58 -23.88 -2.24
N GLU A 226 23.08 -24.79 -3.08
CA GLU A 226 21.73 -25.38 -2.94
C GLU A 226 21.55 -26.11 -1.60
N ALA A 227 22.60 -26.67 -1.06
CA ALA A 227 22.58 -27.35 0.24
C ALA A 227 22.13 -26.42 1.40
N GLU A 228 22.38 -25.12 1.28
CA GLU A 228 22.00 -24.12 2.31
C GLU A 228 20.50 -23.84 2.30
N ASP A 229 19.77 -24.16 1.22
CA ASP A 229 18.33 -23.94 1.15
C ASP A 229 17.55 -24.82 2.15
N ALA A 230 18.13 -25.93 2.60
CA ALA A 230 17.52 -26.83 3.56
C ALA A 230 17.24 -26.16 4.92
N GLU A 231 18.02 -25.17 5.28
CA GLU A 231 17.91 -24.42 6.55
C GLU A 231 16.86 -23.29 6.49
N LEU A 232 16.36 -22.96 5.30
CA LEU A 232 15.39 -21.88 5.11
C LEU A 232 14.00 -22.28 5.60
N GLU A 233 13.26 -21.29 6.08
CA GLU A 233 11.82 -21.41 6.32
C GLU A 233 11.09 -21.89 5.06
N PRO A 234 10.03 -22.71 5.17
CA PRO A 234 9.38 -23.35 4.03
C PRO A 234 8.93 -22.38 2.93
N GLY A 235 8.41 -21.21 3.30
CA GLY A 235 8.00 -20.16 2.35
C GLY A 235 9.19 -19.61 1.57
N LEU A 236 10.26 -19.22 2.25
CA LEU A 236 11.46 -18.68 1.63
C LEU A 236 12.16 -19.74 0.76
N ARG A 237 12.23 -20.99 1.22
CA ARG A 237 12.78 -22.11 0.44
C ARG A 237 12.05 -22.26 -0.90
N LYS A 238 10.71 -22.18 -0.89
CA LYS A 238 9.91 -22.24 -2.12
C LYS A 238 10.17 -21.03 -3.03
N THR A 239 10.32 -19.83 -2.46
CA THR A 239 10.72 -18.62 -3.20
C THR A 239 12.08 -18.81 -3.87
N VAL A 240 13.08 -19.32 -3.14
CA VAL A 240 14.42 -19.59 -3.66
C VAL A 240 14.38 -20.67 -4.77
N SER A 241 13.53 -21.68 -4.64
CA SER A 241 13.36 -22.68 -5.69
C SER A 241 12.86 -22.07 -7.01
N HIS A 242 11.98 -21.05 -6.97
CA HIS A 242 11.61 -20.29 -8.17
C HIS A 242 12.80 -19.51 -8.76
N LEU A 243 13.61 -18.85 -7.92
CA LEU A 243 14.79 -18.12 -8.38
C LEU A 243 15.80 -19.05 -9.05
N ARG A 244 16.03 -20.25 -8.50
CA ARG A 244 16.88 -21.28 -9.12
C ARG A 244 16.30 -21.76 -10.45
N ALA A 245 15.01 -21.96 -10.54
CA ALA A 245 14.34 -22.31 -11.79
C ALA A 245 14.50 -21.21 -12.86
N PHE A 246 14.42 -19.94 -12.48
CA PHE A 246 14.66 -18.82 -13.40
C PHE A 246 16.10 -18.75 -13.86
N ALA A 247 17.09 -19.00 -12.97
CA ALA A 247 18.50 -19.05 -13.31
C ALA A 247 18.86 -20.20 -14.27
N ALA A 248 18.18 -21.34 -14.14
CA ALA A 248 18.40 -22.53 -14.98
C ALA A 248 17.65 -22.47 -16.32
N LYS A 249 16.66 -21.60 -16.46
CA LYS A 249 15.81 -21.51 -17.66
C LYS A 249 16.58 -20.84 -18.80
N PRO A 250 16.65 -21.46 -20.00
CA PRO A 250 17.27 -20.82 -21.15
C PRO A 250 16.51 -19.56 -21.56
N ASN A 251 17.20 -18.63 -22.21
CA ASN A 251 16.55 -17.44 -22.75
C ASN A 251 15.58 -17.83 -23.87
N GLU A 252 14.31 -17.54 -23.66
CA GLU A 252 13.21 -17.82 -24.60
C GLU A 252 13.02 -16.72 -25.65
N GLY A 253 13.80 -15.62 -25.57
CA GLY A 253 13.71 -14.49 -26.49
C GLY A 253 12.43 -13.66 -26.32
N LYS A 254 11.83 -13.66 -25.13
CA LYS A 254 10.66 -12.81 -24.85
C LYS A 254 11.04 -11.32 -24.91
N PRO A 255 10.09 -10.43 -25.31
CA PRO A 255 10.36 -9.00 -25.49
C PRO A 255 10.84 -8.26 -24.24
N VAL A 256 10.48 -8.74 -23.04
CA VAL A 256 10.82 -8.09 -21.77
C VAL A 256 11.67 -9.03 -20.91
N ALA A 257 12.83 -8.57 -20.48
CA ALA A 257 13.66 -9.23 -19.50
C ALA A 257 13.39 -8.63 -18.09
N ILE A 258 13.23 -9.49 -17.08
CA ILE A 258 13.12 -9.07 -15.67
C ILE A 258 14.35 -9.60 -14.95
N HIS A 259 15.26 -8.72 -14.60
CA HIS A 259 16.51 -9.07 -13.94
C HIS A 259 16.38 -8.94 -12.42
N PHE A 260 16.72 -10.00 -11.70
CA PHE A 260 16.93 -9.94 -10.26
C PHE A 260 18.38 -9.59 -9.98
N ASP A 261 18.66 -8.33 -9.70
CA ASP A 261 19.97 -7.81 -9.37
C ASP A 261 20.18 -7.87 -7.84
N PHE A 262 20.53 -9.06 -7.36
CA PHE A 262 20.88 -9.27 -5.96
C PHE A 262 22.26 -8.72 -5.62
N PHE A 263 22.44 -8.34 -4.34
CA PHE A 263 23.67 -7.77 -3.82
C PHE A 263 24.05 -6.45 -4.52
N TYR A 264 23.06 -5.62 -4.87
CA TYR A 264 23.29 -4.25 -5.33
C TYR A 264 22.49 -3.26 -4.51
N ARG A 265 23.13 -2.14 -4.13
CA ARG A 265 22.45 -1.01 -3.48
C ARG A 265 22.47 0.21 -4.41
N PRO A 266 21.41 1.02 -4.44
CA PRO A 266 21.42 2.28 -5.17
C PRO A 266 22.37 3.26 -4.48
N VAL A 267 23.07 4.08 -5.27
CA VAL A 267 24.06 5.08 -4.80
C VAL A 267 23.71 6.47 -5.30
N ALA A 268 23.30 6.61 -6.55
CA ALA A 268 22.91 7.87 -7.16
C ALA A 268 21.99 7.59 -8.37
N ILE A 269 21.15 8.56 -8.68
CA ILE A 269 20.35 8.62 -9.91
C ILE A 269 20.86 9.82 -10.71
N GLU A 270 21.10 9.62 -12.00
CA GLU A 270 21.66 10.65 -12.86
C GLU A 270 20.81 10.85 -14.12
N GLY A 271 20.86 12.06 -14.67
CA GLY A 271 20.24 12.43 -15.91
C GLY A 271 20.13 13.95 -16.08
N ASP A 272 19.83 14.39 -17.30
CA ASP A 272 19.63 15.81 -17.61
C ASP A 272 18.12 16.14 -17.58
N GLY A 273 17.68 16.72 -16.48
CA GLY A 273 16.28 17.13 -16.24
C GLY A 273 15.29 15.97 -16.01
N LYS A 274 15.71 14.71 -16.14
CA LYS A 274 14.95 13.50 -15.85
C LYS A 274 15.88 12.32 -15.62
N VAL A 275 15.35 11.22 -15.13
CA VAL A 275 16.11 9.97 -14.98
C VAL A 275 16.61 9.46 -16.33
N GLU A 276 17.91 9.14 -16.41
CA GLU A 276 18.55 8.45 -17.54
C GLU A 276 19.29 7.18 -17.09
N ARG A 277 19.78 7.16 -15.85
CA ARG A 277 20.50 6.00 -15.31
C ARG A 277 20.49 5.97 -13.79
N LEU A 278 20.60 4.76 -13.26
CA LEU A 278 20.80 4.47 -11.85
C LEU A 278 22.21 3.92 -11.63
N ILE A 279 22.95 4.51 -10.71
CA ILE A 279 24.24 3.99 -10.25
C ILE A 279 24.01 3.09 -9.06
N VAL A 280 24.49 1.86 -9.15
CA VAL A 280 24.41 0.88 -8.08
C VAL A 280 25.80 0.39 -7.68
N GLU A 281 25.97 0.06 -6.40
CA GLU A 281 27.19 -0.52 -5.86
C GLU A 281 26.98 -1.98 -5.51
N ARG A 282 27.91 -2.84 -5.89
CA ARG A 282 27.94 -4.23 -5.44
C ARG A 282 28.09 -4.30 -3.94
N THR A 283 27.33 -5.16 -3.28
CA THR A 283 27.39 -5.40 -1.84
C THR A 283 27.78 -6.82 -1.52
N LYS A 284 28.24 -7.02 -0.30
CA LYS A 284 28.42 -8.32 0.35
C LYS A 284 27.75 -8.32 1.71
N LEU A 285 27.45 -9.51 2.23
CA LEU A 285 26.94 -9.62 3.59
C LEU A 285 28.11 -9.69 4.58
N ASP A 286 28.05 -8.84 5.61
CA ASP A 286 28.93 -8.87 6.76
C ASP A 286 28.04 -8.86 8.03
N GLY A 287 28.05 -9.96 8.77
CA GLY A 287 27.17 -10.14 9.93
C GLY A 287 25.67 -9.95 9.59
N GLY A 288 25.23 -10.35 8.39
CA GLY A 288 23.85 -10.19 7.90
C GLY A 288 23.51 -8.79 7.38
N ARG A 289 24.43 -7.83 7.45
CA ARG A 289 24.28 -6.47 6.90
C ARG A 289 24.90 -6.39 5.50
N ALA A 290 24.24 -5.68 4.61
CA ALA A 290 24.78 -5.37 3.29
C ALA A 290 25.83 -4.25 3.40
N VAL A 291 27.07 -4.54 3.00
CA VAL A 291 28.19 -3.60 2.99
C VAL A 291 28.69 -3.43 1.56
N GLY A 292 28.96 -2.21 1.12
CA GLY A 292 29.48 -1.92 -0.22
C GLY A 292 30.87 -2.50 -0.43
N THR A 293 31.17 -2.86 -1.68
CA THR A 293 32.47 -3.38 -2.08
C THR A 293 33.35 -2.36 -2.80
N GLY A 294 32.76 -1.24 -3.23
CA GLY A 294 33.36 -0.24 -4.11
C GLY A 294 33.15 -0.51 -5.59
N ASP A 295 32.63 -1.67 -5.99
CA ASP A 295 32.38 -2.01 -7.39
C ASP A 295 31.07 -1.36 -7.86
N MET A 296 31.16 -0.42 -8.79
CA MET A 296 30.02 0.32 -9.32
C MET A 296 29.53 -0.27 -10.64
N ARG A 297 28.21 -0.22 -10.83
CA ARG A 297 27.54 -0.58 -12.09
C ARG A 297 26.51 0.50 -12.42
N THR A 298 26.41 0.82 -13.70
CA THR A 298 25.36 1.70 -14.24
C THR A 298 24.25 0.87 -14.85
N ILE A 299 23.01 1.27 -14.58
CA ILE A 299 21.79 0.71 -15.15
C ILE A 299 21.09 1.84 -15.90
N ASP A 300 20.99 1.74 -17.22
CA ASP A 300 20.25 2.70 -18.04
C ASP A 300 18.75 2.51 -17.80
N CYS A 301 18.06 3.57 -17.38
CA CYS A 301 16.64 3.52 -17.09
C CYS A 301 15.98 4.90 -17.18
N GLY A 302 14.74 4.96 -17.63
CA GLY A 302 13.94 6.18 -17.67
C GLY A 302 12.92 6.28 -16.54
N LEU A 303 12.81 5.24 -15.73
CA LEU A 303 11.94 5.20 -14.55
C LEU A 303 12.65 4.45 -13.42
N VAL A 304 12.60 5.01 -12.23
CA VAL A 304 13.02 4.37 -10.97
C VAL A 304 11.82 4.31 -10.04
N VAL A 305 11.46 3.11 -9.58
CA VAL A 305 10.39 2.91 -8.59
C VAL A 305 10.99 2.40 -7.28
N SER A 306 10.88 3.20 -6.23
CA SER A 306 11.39 2.87 -4.90
C SER A 306 10.38 2.04 -4.10
N CYS A 307 10.69 0.76 -3.86
CA CYS A 307 9.88 -0.18 -3.07
C CYS A 307 10.57 -0.51 -1.72
N ILE A 308 11.13 0.49 -1.03
CA ILE A 308 11.90 0.30 0.23
C ILE A 308 11.06 0.46 1.50
N GLY A 309 9.77 0.55 1.35
CA GLY A 309 8.79 0.67 2.43
C GLY A 309 8.15 2.04 2.55
N TYR A 310 7.30 2.16 3.54
CA TYR A 310 6.39 3.29 3.74
C TYR A 310 6.56 3.91 5.12
N GLN A 311 5.91 5.06 5.32
CA GLN A 311 5.84 5.74 6.60
C GLN A 311 4.47 6.37 6.80
N THR A 312 4.05 6.43 8.06
CA THR A 312 2.85 7.13 8.50
C THR A 312 3.18 8.61 8.62
N PRO A 313 2.42 9.54 8.01
CA PRO A 313 2.60 10.95 8.23
C PRO A 313 2.19 11.34 9.66
N SER A 314 2.84 12.37 10.21
CA SER A 314 2.44 12.96 11.48
C SER A 314 1.06 13.62 11.36
N ILE A 315 0.31 13.61 12.46
CA ILE A 315 -0.94 14.37 12.61
C ILE A 315 -0.72 15.39 13.72
N PRO A 316 -1.07 16.67 13.53
CA PRO A 316 -0.93 17.68 14.57
C PRO A 316 -1.59 17.23 15.89
N GLY A 317 -0.87 17.38 17.01
CA GLY A 317 -1.34 16.97 18.34
C GLY A 317 -1.14 15.48 18.67
N VAL A 318 -0.57 14.67 17.76
CA VAL A 318 -0.29 13.25 18.00
C VAL A 318 1.22 13.01 18.09
N PRO A 319 1.74 12.40 19.18
CA PRO A 319 3.13 11.98 19.27
C PRO A 319 3.55 11.08 18.10
N HIS A 320 4.67 11.41 17.45
CA HIS A 320 5.18 10.70 16.29
C HIS A 320 6.66 10.36 16.44
N ASP A 321 7.07 9.18 16.00
CA ASP A 321 8.47 8.76 15.89
C ASP A 321 8.90 8.90 14.42
N ASP A 322 9.55 10.02 14.10
CA ASP A 322 9.98 10.34 12.72
C ASP A 322 11.00 9.33 12.17
N ASN A 323 11.84 8.74 13.04
CA ASN A 323 12.82 7.74 12.62
C ASN A 323 12.15 6.42 12.24
N ALA A 324 11.18 5.99 13.04
CA ALA A 324 10.41 4.80 12.74
C ALA A 324 9.32 5.05 11.66
N GLY A 325 8.92 6.31 11.45
CA GLY A 325 7.86 6.72 10.51
C GLY A 325 6.49 6.19 10.94
N ARG A 326 6.15 6.34 12.23
CA ARG A 326 4.89 5.87 12.82
C ARG A 326 4.51 6.66 14.07
N PHE A 327 3.29 6.50 14.55
CA PHE A 327 2.91 7.12 15.83
C PHE A 327 3.67 6.47 17.00
N ALA A 328 4.14 7.32 17.92
CA ALA A 328 4.76 6.88 19.16
C ALA A 328 3.67 6.34 20.09
N SER A 329 3.72 5.05 20.42
CA SER A 329 2.71 4.39 21.25
C SER A 329 3.31 3.26 22.07
N ASP A 330 2.70 2.96 23.20
CA ASP A 330 2.98 1.74 23.98
C ASP A 330 1.93 0.68 23.62
N ASN A 331 2.32 -0.33 22.85
CA ASN A 331 1.43 -1.39 22.35
C ASN A 331 0.13 -0.87 21.69
N GLY A 332 0.21 0.31 21.05
CA GLY A 332 -0.92 0.98 20.41
C GLY A 332 -1.59 2.06 21.25
N ARG A 333 -1.34 2.16 22.58
CA ARG A 333 -1.82 3.30 23.38
C ARG A 333 -0.89 4.50 23.19
N ILE A 334 -1.42 5.61 22.67
CA ILE A 334 -0.69 6.88 22.52
C ILE A 334 -0.86 7.74 23.76
N ALA A 335 -2.12 7.87 24.21
CA ALA A 335 -2.53 8.63 25.40
C ALA A 335 -3.89 8.08 25.88
N PRO A 336 -4.38 8.45 27.07
CA PRO A 336 -5.73 8.10 27.49
C PRO A 336 -6.78 8.50 26.45
N GLY A 337 -7.56 7.52 25.94
CA GLY A 337 -8.57 7.72 24.92
C GLY A 337 -8.01 7.93 23.49
N LEU A 338 -6.70 7.77 23.25
CA LEU A 338 -6.08 7.88 21.93
C LEU A 338 -5.19 6.65 21.65
N TYR A 339 -5.46 5.97 20.55
CA TYR A 339 -4.81 4.71 20.18
C TYR A 339 -4.36 4.70 18.72
N ALA A 340 -3.43 3.82 18.37
CA ALA A 340 -3.05 3.50 17.01
C ALA A 340 -3.15 1.99 16.77
N VAL A 341 -3.41 1.58 15.52
CA VAL A 341 -3.55 0.18 15.13
C VAL A 341 -2.94 -0.08 13.74
N GLY A 342 -2.45 -1.30 13.52
CA GLY A 342 -1.88 -1.72 12.24
C GLY A 342 -0.63 -0.92 11.87
N TRP A 343 -0.46 -0.59 10.59
CA TRP A 343 0.75 0.10 10.12
C TRP A 343 0.99 1.47 10.77
N ALA A 344 -0.04 2.13 11.19
CA ALA A 344 0.07 3.39 11.96
C ALA A 344 0.73 3.18 13.33
N GLN A 345 0.60 1.97 13.90
CA GLN A 345 1.19 1.56 15.19
C GLN A 345 2.59 0.97 15.03
N HIS A 346 2.76 -0.04 14.15
CA HIS A 346 4.00 -0.84 14.09
C HIS A 346 4.81 -0.66 12.80
N GLY A 347 4.36 0.20 11.89
CA GLY A 347 4.97 0.39 10.57
C GLY A 347 4.46 -0.62 9.53
N PRO A 348 4.91 -0.50 8.26
CA PRO A 348 4.38 -1.24 7.11
C PRO A 348 4.86 -2.70 7.06
N THR A 349 4.46 -3.50 8.02
CA THR A 349 4.78 -4.93 8.13
C THR A 349 3.51 -5.76 8.18
N GLY A 350 3.61 -7.03 7.77
CA GLY A 350 2.49 -7.95 7.77
C GLY A 350 1.60 -7.85 6.52
N THR A 351 0.49 -8.56 6.57
CA THR A 351 -0.50 -8.69 5.49
C THR A 351 -1.84 -8.12 5.94
N ILE A 352 -2.84 -8.14 5.04
CA ILE A 352 -4.21 -7.73 5.38
C ILE A 352 -4.72 -8.44 6.64
N GLY A 353 -4.49 -9.76 6.74
CA GLY A 353 -4.98 -10.59 7.84
C GLY A 353 -4.33 -10.31 9.20
N THR A 354 -3.08 -9.83 9.22
CA THR A 354 -2.36 -9.53 10.47
C THR A 354 -2.95 -8.32 11.21
N ASN A 355 -3.72 -7.45 10.55
CA ASN A 355 -4.42 -6.35 11.20
C ASN A 355 -5.54 -6.82 12.15
N ARG A 356 -6.01 -8.07 12.02
CA ARG A 356 -7.13 -8.55 12.84
C ARG A 356 -6.73 -8.79 14.30
N PRO A 357 -5.66 -9.53 14.63
CA PRO A 357 -5.17 -9.62 16.01
C PRO A 357 -4.88 -8.25 16.64
N ASP A 358 -4.23 -7.34 15.90
CA ASP A 358 -3.93 -5.99 16.40
C ASP A 358 -5.21 -5.24 16.78
N ALA A 359 -6.25 -5.34 15.95
CA ALA A 359 -7.54 -4.71 16.20
C ALA A 359 -8.22 -5.23 17.47
N PHE A 360 -8.17 -6.55 17.72
CA PHE A 360 -8.71 -7.13 18.95
C PHE A 360 -7.94 -6.69 20.19
N ALA A 361 -6.61 -6.62 20.13
CA ALA A 361 -5.78 -6.13 21.22
C ALA A 361 -6.13 -4.66 21.59
N ILE A 362 -6.37 -3.80 20.58
CA ILE A 362 -6.80 -2.42 20.82
C ILE A 362 -8.22 -2.37 21.39
N ALA A 363 -9.15 -3.21 20.91
CA ALA A 363 -10.52 -3.25 21.46
C ALA A 363 -10.54 -3.68 22.93
N GLU A 364 -9.74 -4.69 23.32
CA GLU A 364 -9.57 -5.12 24.70
C GLU A 364 -8.95 -4.02 25.57
N MET A 365 -7.96 -3.30 25.04
CA MET A 365 -7.33 -2.16 25.73
C MET A 365 -8.36 -1.04 25.98
N ILE A 366 -9.17 -0.68 25.00
CA ILE A 366 -10.24 0.32 25.14
C ILE A 366 -11.27 -0.14 26.18
N ALA A 367 -11.68 -1.41 26.16
CA ALA A 367 -12.59 -1.98 27.13
C ALA A 367 -12.06 -1.85 28.56
N ALA A 368 -10.77 -2.16 28.76
CA ALA A 368 -10.12 -2.03 30.07
C ALA A 368 -10.01 -0.57 30.52
N ASP A 369 -9.62 0.34 29.64
CA ASP A 369 -9.41 1.75 29.94
C ASP A 369 -10.71 2.49 30.25
N SER A 370 -11.82 2.12 29.57
CA SER A 370 -13.16 2.73 29.76
C SER A 370 -13.99 2.08 30.88
N GLY A 371 -13.56 0.91 31.36
CA GLY A 371 -14.39 0.08 32.26
C GLY A 371 -15.71 -0.37 31.61
N GLY A 372 -15.79 -0.34 30.28
CA GLY A 372 -17.00 -0.69 29.51
C GLY A 372 -18.11 0.35 29.57
N GLN A 373 -17.88 1.54 30.13
CA GLN A 373 -18.86 2.58 30.28
C GLN A 373 -18.59 3.76 29.34
N GLY A 374 -19.61 4.19 28.62
CA GLY A 374 -19.57 5.44 27.82
C GLY A 374 -19.77 6.64 28.72
N SER A 375 -19.22 7.78 28.30
CA SER A 375 -19.48 9.08 28.90
C SER A 375 -20.66 9.79 28.20
N GLU A 376 -20.91 11.04 28.58
CA GLU A 376 -21.91 11.91 27.91
C GLU A 376 -21.32 12.61 26.67
N ARG A 377 -20.41 11.96 25.95
CA ARG A 377 -19.81 12.49 24.71
C ARG A 377 -20.86 12.56 23.61
N ALA A 378 -20.81 13.65 22.82
CA ALA A 378 -21.80 13.88 21.76
C ALA A 378 -21.63 12.89 20.56
N GLY A 379 -20.44 12.32 20.39
CA GLY A 379 -20.16 11.35 19.33
C GLY A 379 -20.46 11.90 17.95
N ARG A 380 -21.16 11.10 17.14
CA ARG A 380 -21.56 11.44 15.79
C ARG A 380 -22.34 12.75 15.68
N ALA A 381 -23.25 13.03 16.59
CA ALA A 381 -24.06 14.26 16.54
C ALA A 381 -23.19 15.52 16.68
N GLY A 382 -22.18 15.48 17.55
CA GLY A 382 -21.22 16.57 17.68
C GLY A 382 -20.32 16.74 16.43
N LEU A 383 -19.90 15.64 15.81
CA LEU A 383 -19.14 15.66 14.58
C LEU A 383 -19.95 16.22 13.41
N ASP A 384 -21.23 15.81 13.28
CA ASP A 384 -22.14 16.31 12.25
C ASP A 384 -22.37 17.83 12.39
N ALA A 385 -22.41 18.35 13.61
CA ALA A 385 -22.51 19.79 13.87
C ALA A 385 -21.26 20.55 13.38
N LEU A 386 -20.05 20.02 13.63
CA LEU A 386 -18.80 20.60 13.11
C LEU A 386 -18.72 20.55 11.58
N ILE A 387 -19.13 19.43 10.98
CA ILE A 387 -19.19 19.25 9.53
C ILE A 387 -20.12 20.30 8.90
N ALA A 388 -21.28 20.50 9.47
CA ALA A 388 -22.26 21.48 9.00
C ALA A 388 -21.74 22.92 9.17
N GLU A 389 -21.18 23.26 10.34
CA GLU A 389 -20.60 24.58 10.63
C GLU A 389 -19.49 24.95 9.62
N ARG A 390 -18.67 23.97 9.23
CA ARG A 390 -17.54 24.14 8.30
C ARG A 390 -17.91 23.94 6.83
N ASN A 391 -19.16 23.62 6.55
CA ASN A 391 -19.67 23.34 5.21
C ASN A 391 -18.83 22.28 4.46
N ILE A 392 -18.48 21.18 5.16
CA ILE A 392 -17.68 20.09 4.60
C ILE A 392 -18.60 19.10 3.90
N HIS A 393 -18.34 18.80 2.63
CA HIS A 393 -19.08 17.77 1.89
C HIS A 393 -18.49 16.39 2.23
N VAL A 394 -19.15 15.64 3.08
CA VAL A 394 -18.78 14.27 3.45
C VAL A 394 -19.60 13.25 2.67
N THR A 395 -19.09 12.01 2.60
CA THR A 395 -19.79 10.89 1.99
C THR A 395 -20.16 9.83 3.01
N SER A 396 -21.33 9.24 2.86
CA SER A 396 -21.81 8.10 3.63
C SER A 396 -21.43 6.76 2.94
N PHE A 397 -21.75 5.64 3.61
CA PHE A 397 -21.61 4.32 2.98
C PHE A 397 -22.62 4.10 1.84
N GLU A 398 -23.77 4.78 1.86
CA GLU A 398 -24.73 4.77 0.74
C GLU A 398 -24.17 5.51 -0.47
N ASP A 399 -23.51 6.65 -0.25
CA ASP A 399 -22.80 7.39 -1.29
C ASP A 399 -21.66 6.57 -1.90
N TRP A 400 -20.90 5.85 -1.08
CA TRP A 400 -19.94 4.88 -1.58
C TRP A 400 -20.58 3.84 -2.50
N ARG A 401 -21.74 3.29 -2.15
CA ARG A 401 -22.44 2.36 -3.02
C ARG A 401 -22.86 2.98 -4.33
N ALA A 402 -23.26 4.26 -4.34
CA ALA A 402 -23.55 4.98 -5.58
C ALA A 402 -22.30 5.13 -6.45
N ILE A 403 -21.15 5.49 -5.86
CA ILE A 403 -19.84 5.53 -6.54
C ILE A 403 -19.49 4.17 -7.13
N ASP A 404 -19.57 3.10 -6.34
CA ASP A 404 -19.24 1.74 -6.75
C ASP A 404 -20.10 1.25 -7.92
N ASN A 405 -21.41 1.48 -7.86
CA ASN A 405 -22.35 1.15 -8.93
C ASN A 405 -22.03 1.92 -10.22
N ALA A 406 -21.67 3.19 -10.12
CA ALA A 406 -21.30 4.00 -11.27
C ALA A 406 -19.97 3.49 -11.89
N GLU A 407 -18.99 3.09 -11.07
CA GLU A 407 -17.74 2.49 -11.53
C GLU A 407 -17.95 1.13 -12.21
N MET A 408 -18.83 0.30 -11.68
CA MET A 408 -19.21 -0.98 -12.30
C MET A 408 -19.94 -0.77 -13.64
N ALA A 409 -20.85 0.20 -13.71
CA ALA A 409 -21.60 0.49 -14.91
C ALA A 409 -20.74 1.01 -16.08
N ARG A 410 -19.60 1.66 -15.77
CA ARG A 410 -18.65 2.18 -16.78
C ARG A 410 -17.48 1.22 -17.06
N ALA A 411 -17.50 0.01 -16.49
CA ALA A 411 -16.45 -0.97 -16.70
C ALA A 411 -16.26 -1.35 -18.17
N ARG A 412 -15.01 -1.47 -18.61
CA ARG A 412 -14.70 -2.07 -19.90
C ARG A 412 -15.05 -3.56 -19.90
N ALA A 413 -15.26 -4.13 -21.09
CA ALA A 413 -15.60 -5.55 -21.23
C ALA A 413 -14.57 -6.45 -20.51
N GLY A 414 -15.04 -7.34 -19.63
CA GLY A 414 -14.23 -8.26 -18.84
C GLY A 414 -13.66 -7.69 -17.54
N ALA A 415 -13.62 -6.37 -17.37
CA ALA A 415 -13.13 -5.76 -16.13
C ALA A 415 -14.24 -5.67 -15.06
N PRO A 416 -13.91 -5.74 -13.77
CA PRO A 416 -14.90 -5.63 -12.71
C PRO A 416 -15.46 -4.22 -12.53
N ARG A 417 -14.68 -3.18 -12.86
CA ARG A 417 -15.02 -1.76 -12.76
C ARG A 417 -14.06 -0.87 -13.53
N GLU A 418 -14.47 0.36 -13.80
CA GLU A 418 -13.59 1.46 -14.16
C GLU A 418 -13.70 2.53 -13.09
N LYS A 419 -12.64 2.72 -12.31
CA LYS A 419 -12.66 3.62 -11.15
C LYS A 419 -12.71 5.09 -11.56
N PHE A 420 -13.38 5.92 -10.79
CA PHE A 420 -13.15 7.35 -10.80
C PHE A 420 -11.76 7.64 -10.22
N VAL A 421 -11.00 8.49 -10.90
CA VAL A 421 -9.63 8.83 -10.50
C VAL A 421 -9.52 10.17 -9.80
N ARG A 422 -10.59 10.99 -9.80
CA ARG A 422 -10.60 12.32 -9.18
C ARG A 422 -11.70 12.41 -8.12
N ARG A 423 -11.41 13.11 -7.02
CA ARG A 423 -12.38 13.30 -5.92
C ARG A 423 -13.68 13.94 -6.39
N HIS A 424 -13.60 14.99 -7.23
CA HIS A 424 -14.81 15.67 -7.72
C HIS A 424 -15.69 14.76 -8.58
N GLU A 425 -15.10 13.83 -9.35
CA GLU A 425 -15.85 12.82 -10.10
C GLU A 425 -16.62 11.89 -9.18
N MET A 426 -15.96 11.41 -8.09
CA MET A 426 -16.60 10.58 -7.07
C MET A 426 -17.76 11.32 -6.40
N LEU A 427 -17.54 12.58 -6.00
CA LEU A 427 -18.57 13.40 -5.34
C LEU A 427 -19.71 13.78 -6.28
N SER A 428 -19.49 13.85 -7.59
CA SER A 428 -20.55 14.21 -8.55
C SER A 428 -21.67 13.18 -8.67
N VAL A 429 -21.43 11.94 -8.23
CA VAL A 429 -22.41 10.84 -8.27
C VAL A 429 -23.05 10.56 -6.91
N THR A 430 -22.65 11.30 -5.88
CA THR A 430 -23.25 11.23 -4.52
C THR A 430 -24.41 12.19 -4.39
N LYS A 431 -25.21 12.01 -3.35
CA LYS A 431 -26.27 12.99 -3.02
C LYS A 431 -25.63 14.29 -2.51
N PRO A 432 -26.15 15.47 -2.89
CA PRO A 432 -25.64 16.74 -2.39
C PRO A 432 -25.86 16.94 -0.89
#